data_8d5fe2f2a26297dc934ed246edbedc13
#
_entry.id   8d5fe2f2a26297dc934ed246edbedc13
#
_cell.length_a   1.000
_cell.length_b   1.000
_cell.length_c   1.000
_cell.angle_alpha   90.00
_cell.angle_beta   90.00
_cell.angle_gamma   90.00
#
_symmetry.space_group_name_H-M   'P 1'
#
loop_
_entity.id
_entity.type
_entity.pdbx_description
1 polymer ?
#
loop_
_entity_poly.entity_id
_entity_poly.type
_entity_poly.pdbx_seq_one_letter_code
_entity_poly.pdbx_strand_id
1 'polypeptide(L)'
;MNRLWTMKSMALAGAAFALTSLALLSGGSGDRAAAQALANHNSNAPVDFAAGSIEVQDRADRVVLAGNVRVTQAGLSVSAPRMTVAYTRSGGTDVNRLDATGGVTVVKGDETAKGNVAIYDLDRRLITMVGNVELRQRGNHLRGGRLVIDLNTGRATVDGRGAARGPDGNPVQGGTGGRVTGTFSVPERKQ
;
A
#
# COMPACT_ATOMS: atom_id res chain seq x y z
N MET A 1 -51.30 -11.45 -50.23
CA MET A 1 -51.16 -10.25 -51.07
C MET A 1 -49.78 -9.74 -50.87
N ASN A 2 -48.80 -10.19 -51.67
CA ASN A 2 -48.20 -9.51 -52.84
C ASN A 2 -47.46 -8.20 -52.43
N ARG A 3 -46.21 -8.02 -52.67
CA ARG A 3 -45.27 -8.26 -53.82
C ARG A 3 -43.84 -8.00 -53.29
N LEU A 4 -42.86 -8.84 -53.37
CA LEU A 4 -41.81 -8.96 -54.41
C LEU A 4 -41.53 -7.75 -55.30
N TRP A 5 -40.28 -7.21 -55.18
CA TRP A 5 -39.52 -6.71 -56.32
C TRP A 5 -38.03 -6.54 -55.90
N THR A 6 -37.24 -7.28 -56.31
CA THR A 6 -36.16 -7.69 -57.21
C THR A 6 -35.27 -6.54 -57.79
N MET A 7 -33.96 -6.72 -57.58
CA MET A 7 -32.84 -6.52 -58.48
C MET A 7 -32.54 -5.08 -58.98
N LYS A 8 -31.28 -4.60 -58.86
CA LYS A 8 -30.20 -4.89 -59.79
C LYS A 8 -28.88 -4.31 -59.33
N SER A 9 -27.87 -5.11 -59.43
CA SER A 9 -26.46 -4.89 -59.50
C SER A 9 -26.03 -3.67 -60.32
N MET A 10 -24.94 -2.99 -59.86
CA MET A 10 -23.84 -2.62 -60.77
C MET A 10 -22.55 -2.38 -59.96
N ALA A 11 -21.56 -3.13 -60.35
CA ALA A 11 -20.17 -2.99 -59.98
C ALA A 11 -19.56 -1.74 -60.61
N LEU A 12 -18.65 -1.06 -59.93
CA LEU A 12 -17.44 -0.54 -60.58
C LEU A 12 -16.30 -0.35 -59.60
N ALA A 13 -15.19 -0.79 -60.03
CA ALA A 13 -13.88 -0.81 -59.42
C ALA A 13 -13.33 0.59 -59.12
N GLY A 14 -12.48 0.67 -58.11
CA GLY A 14 -11.69 1.85 -57.80
C GLY A 14 -10.63 1.53 -56.75
N ALA A 15 -9.49 1.13 -57.21
CA ALA A 15 -8.12 1.02 -56.70
C ALA A 15 -7.79 1.61 -55.35
N ALA A 16 -7.19 0.75 -54.54
CA ALA A 16 -5.95 0.87 -53.78
C ALA A 16 -5.50 2.27 -53.29
N PHE A 17 -5.43 2.39 -51.95
CA PHE A 17 -4.22 2.93 -51.32
C PHE A 17 -4.14 2.38 -49.90
N ALA A 18 -3.35 1.34 -49.75
CA ALA A 18 -2.88 0.84 -48.45
C ALA A 18 -1.87 1.86 -47.90
N LEU A 19 -2.26 2.60 -46.88
CA LEU A 19 -1.32 3.29 -46.01
C LEU A 19 -1.36 2.55 -44.67
N THR A 20 -0.50 1.55 -44.56
CA THR A 20 -0.08 0.93 -43.32
C THR A 20 0.72 1.94 -42.52
N SER A 21 0.05 2.74 -41.70
CA SER A 21 0.69 3.44 -40.60
C SER A 21 0.81 2.47 -39.42
N LEU A 22 1.90 1.73 -39.40
CA LEU A 22 2.40 0.98 -38.26
C LEU A 22 2.86 2.00 -37.20
N ALA A 23 1.92 2.48 -36.37
CA ALA A 23 2.24 3.22 -35.17
C ALA A 23 2.80 2.23 -34.17
N LEU A 24 4.12 2.12 -34.10
CA LEU A 24 4.86 1.57 -32.98
C LEU A 24 4.59 2.45 -31.75
N LEU A 25 3.50 2.16 -31.02
CA LEU A 25 3.36 2.60 -29.63
C LEU A 25 4.28 1.73 -28.79
N SER A 26 5.56 2.08 -28.77
CA SER A 26 6.49 1.68 -27.71
C SER A 26 6.07 2.42 -26.43
N GLY A 27 4.93 2.07 -25.87
CA GLY A 27 4.50 2.53 -24.56
C GLY A 27 5.43 1.93 -23.52
N GLY A 28 6.30 2.74 -22.95
CA GLY A 28 7.20 2.38 -21.87
C GLY A 28 6.44 1.75 -20.71
N SER A 29 6.64 0.44 -20.52
CA SER A 29 6.10 -0.36 -19.43
C SER A 29 6.97 -0.26 -18.16
N GLY A 30 7.71 0.84 -17.99
CA GLY A 30 8.79 0.94 -16.99
C GLY A 30 8.36 1.25 -15.55
N ASP A 31 7.22 1.92 -15.32
CA ASP A 31 6.99 2.56 -14.01
C ASP A 31 5.81 2.01 -13.18
N ARG A 32 5.14 0.96 -13.65
CA ARG A 32 3.95 0.42 -12.95
C ARG A 32 4.23 -0.79 -12.05
N ALA A 33 5.42 -1.33 -12.03
CA ALA A 33 5.74 -2.56 -11.29
C ALA A 33 6.00 -2.35 -9.79
N ALA A 34 6.20 -1.12 -9.33
CA ALA A 34 6.65 -0.83 -7.97
C ALA A 34 5.52 -0.77 -6.91
N ALA A 35 4.25 -0.67 -7.33
CA ALA A 35 3.13 -0.45 -6.41
C ALA A 35 2.19 -1.66 -6.25
N GLN A 36 2.46 -2.79 -6.89
CA GLN A 36 1.46 -3.87 -7.05
C GLN A 36 1.39 -4.88 -5.90
N ALA A 37 2.42 -5.03 -5.07
CA ALA A 37 2.39 -6.04 -4.01
C ALA A 37 1.43 -5.68 -2.86
N LEU A 38 1.23 -4.39 -2.59
CA LEU A 38 0.27 -3.90 -1.61
C LEU A 38 -1.14 -3.66 -2.19
N ALA A 39 -1.27 -3.53 -3.52
CA ALA A 39 -2.51 -3.16 -4.21
C ALA A 39 -3.64 -4.18 -4.10
N ASN A 40 -3.36 -5.45 -3.84
CA ASN A 40 -4.38 -6.50 -3.75
C ASN A 40 -4.57 -7.01 -2.31
N HIS A 41 -4.43 -6.13 -1.33
CA HIS A 41 -4.63 -6.51 0.05
C HIS A 41 -6.12 -6.69 0.37
N ASN A 42 -6.51 -7.88 0.86
CA ASN A 42 -7.86 -8.14 1.34
C ASN A 42 -8.01 -7.62 2.78
N SER A 43 -8.41 -6.37 2.94
CA SER A 43 -8.64 -5.76 4.26
C SER A 43 -9.90 -6.28 4.97
N ASN A 44 -10.72 -7.12 4.32
CA ASN A 44 -11.88 -7.78 4.92
C ASN A 44 -11.53 -9.20 5.45
N ALA A 45 -10.29 -9.65 5.26
CA ALA A 45 -9.85 -10.93 5.84
C ALA A 45 -9.79 -10.85 7.36
N PRO A 46 -9.95 -11.98 8.07
CA PRO A 46 -9.75 -12.02 9.51
C PRO A 46 -8.37 -11.47 9.92
N VAL A 47 -8.34 -10.84 11.09
CA VAL A 47 -7.12 -10.31 11.70
C VAL A 47 -6.70 -11.27 12.81
N ASP A 48 -5.54 -11.90 12.65
CA ASP A 48 -4.92 -12.76 13.65
C ASP A 48 -3.86 -11.98 14.43
N PHE A 49 -3.68 -12.28 15.72
CA PHE A 49 -2.67 -11.63 16.53
C PHE A 49 -2.00 -12.60 17.50
N ALA A 50 -0.76 -12.28 17.86
CA ALA A 50 0.02 -12.92 18.91
C ALA A 50 0.72 -11.84 19.72
N ALA A 51 0.74 -11.98 21.05
CA ALA A 51 1.35 -11.04 21.99
C ALA A 51 1.76 -11.74 23.29
N GLY A 52 2.70 -11.15 24.02
CA GLY A 52 3.07 -11.62 25.37
C GLY A 52 1.96 -11.37 26.41
N SER A 53 1.18 -10.28 26.22
CA SER A 53 0.03 -9.95 27.08
C SER A 53 -1.05 -9.22 26.29
N ILE A 54 -2.30 -9.39 26.75
CA ILE A 54 -3.49 -8.77 26.17
C ILE A 54 -4.31 -8.15 27.31
N GLU A 55 -4.68 -6.90 27.15
CA GLU A 55 -5.58 -6.17 28.04
C GLU A 55 -6.80 -5.71 27.24
N VAL A 56 -7.98 -6.17 27.61
CA VAL A 56 -9.25 -5.75 26.99
C VAL A 56 -9.83 -4.59 27.80
N GLN A 57 -10.01 -3.46 27.14
CA GLN A 57 -10.58 -2.23 27.74
C GLN A 57 -11.97 -1.97 27.17
N ASP A 58 -12.94 -2.74 27.63
CA ASP A 58 -14.32 -2.76 27.11
C ASP A 58 -15.00 -1.39 27.07
N ARG A 59 -14.79 -0.55 28.10
CA ARG A 59 -15.39 0.79 28.14
C ARG A 59 -14.80 1.76 27.13
N ALA A 60 -13.63 1.44 26.60
CA ALA A 60 -12.92 2.28 25.64
C ALA A 60 -12.91 1.66 24.25
N ASP A 61 -13.63 0.55 24.03
CA ASP A 61 -13.72 -0.20 22.78
C ASP A 61 -12.34 -0.44 22.13
N ARG A 62 -11.40 -0.94 22.96
CA ARG A 62 -10.03 -1.21 22.52
C ARG A 62 -9.39 -2.37 23.25
N VAL A 63 -8.43 -2.99 22.57
CA VAL A 63 -7.53 -4.01 23.10
C VAL A 63 -6.11 -3.49 23.05
N VAL A 64 -5.37 -3.66 24.13
CA VAL A 64 -3.95 -3.34 24.20
C VAL A 64 -3.15 -4.63 24.20
N LEU A 65 -2.23 -4.75 23.25
CA LEU A 65 -1.34 -5.88 23.08
C LEU A 65 0.09 -5.43 23.43
N ALA A 66 0.83 -6.21 24.19
CA ALA A 66 2.21 -5.90 24.53
C ALA A 66 3.10 -7.16 24.54
N GLY A 67 4.39 -6.96 24.26
CA GLY A 67 5.42 -8.00 24.23
C GLY A 67 5.46 -8.76 22.91
N ASN A 68 6.39 -8.39 22.02
CA ASN A 68 6.60 -9.02 20.71
C ASN A 68 5.31 -9.22 19.91
N VAL A 69 4.50 -8.17 19.85
CA VAL A 69 3.20 -8.21 19.19
C VAL A 69 3.38 -8.43 17.70
N ARG A 70 2.61 -9.37 17.17
CA ARG A 70 2.48 -9.62 15.72
C ARG A 70 1.01 -9.68 15.37
N VAL A 71 0.62 -8.91 14.36
CA VAL A 71 -0.71 -8.93 13.75
C VAL A 71 -0.57 -9.32 12.29
N THR A 72 -1.43 -10.22 11.82
CA THR A 72 -1.42 -10.69 10.42
C THR A 72 -2.81 -10.59 9.81
N GLN A 73 -2.87 -10.18 8.55
CA GLN A 73 -4.10 -10.10 7.77
C GLN A 73 -3.78 -10.30 6.29
N ALA A 74 -4.32 -11.33 5.65
CA ALA A 74 -4.16 -11.60 4.20
C ALA A 74 -2.70 -11.45 3.70
N GLY A 75 -1.73 -12.01 4.43
CA GLY A 75 -0.31 -11.96 4.09
C GLY A 75 0.41 -10.66 4.44
N LEU A 76 -0.30 -9.65 4.96
CA LEU A 76 0.30 -8.49 5.61
C LEU A 76 0.64 -8.85 7.05
N SER A 77 1.85 -8.56 7.51
CA SER A 77 2.29 -8.74 8.90
C SER A 77 2.78 -7.42 9.46
N VAL A 78 2.27 -7.05 10.63
CA VAL A 78 2.72 -5.89 11.40
C VAL A 78 3.30 -6.39 12.72
N SER A 79 4.51 -5.99 13.05
CA SER A 79 5.19 -6.37 14.30
C SER A 79 5.65 -5.13 15.05
N ALA A 80 5.44 -5.10 16.38
CA ALA A 80 5.88 -4.02 17.27
C ALA A 80 5.92 -4.50 18.72
N PRO A 81 6.64 -3.80 19.63
CA PRO A 81 6.60 -4.10 21.06
C PRO A 81 5.22 -3.89 21.69
N ARG A 82 4.43 -2.93 21.20
CA ARG A 82 3.09 -2.59 21.69
C ARG A 82 2.16 -2.18 20.56
N MET A 83 0.91 -2.65 20.63
CA MET A 83 -0.16 -2.27 19.72
C MET A 83 -1.45 -1.99 20.49
N THR A 84 -2.24 -1.03 19.99
CA THR A 84 -3.61 -0.78 20.45
C THR A 84 -4.53 -1.01 19.27
N VAL A 85 -5.53 -1.87 19.46
CA VAL A 85 -6.55 -2.19 18.46
C VAL A 85 -7.85 -1.55 18.91
N ALA A 86 -8.39 -0.62 18.13
CA ALA A 86 -9.71 -0.05 18.33
C ALA A 86 -10.75 -0.81 17.51
N TYR A 87 -11.93 -1.00 18.07
CA TYR A 87 -13.03 -1.70 17.44
C TYR A 87 -14.37 -1.01 17.70
N THR A 88 -15.38 -1.34 16.89
CA THR A 88 -16.77 -0.94 17.09
C THR A 88 -17.63 -2.18 17.31
N ARG A 89 -18.80 -1.99 17.97
CA ARG A 89 -19.73 -3.08 18.33
C ARG A 89 -21.09 -2.97 17.63
N SER A 90 -21.16 -2.27 16.51
CA SER A 90 -22.42 -2.08 15.75
C SER A 90 -22.76 -3.33 14.94
N GLY A 91 -23.43 -4.31 15.58
CA GLY A 91 -23.84 -5.56 14.93
C GLY A 91 -22.80 -6.68 14.91
N GLY A 92 -21.64 -6.47 15.52
CA GLY A 92 -20.50 -7.39 15.64
C GLY A 92 -19.31 -6.67 16.26
N THR A 93 -18.16 -7.30 16.29
CA THR A 93 -16.90 -6.66 16.69
C THR A 93 -16.08 -6.40 15.41
N ASP A 94 -16.05 -5.16 14.96
CA ASP A 94 -15.31 -4.75 13.77
C ASP A 94 -14.08 -3.94 14.18
N VAL A 95 -12.90 -4.43 13.79
CA VAL A 95 -11.63 -3.72 13.99
C VAL A 95 -11.52 -2.60 12.96
N ASN A 96 -11.42 -1.36 13.43
CA ASN A 96 -11.34 -0.19 12.56
C ASN A 96 -9.96 0.47 12.55
N ARG A 97 -9.16 0.30 13.62
CA ARG A 97 -7.85 0.93 13.70
C ARG A 97 -6.86 0.13 14.54
N LEU A 98 -5.60 0.15 14.10
CA LEU A 98 -4.47 -0.42 14.82
C LEU A 98 -3.35 0.63 14.92
N ASP A 99 -2.93 0.93 16.15
CA ASP A 99 -1.81 1.82 16.46
C ASP A 99 -0.64 1.00 17.02
N ALA A 100 0.49 0.99 16.33
CA ALA A 100 1.70 0.26 16.71
C ALA A 100 2.83 1.22 17.07
N THR A 101 3.54 0.94 18.16
CA THR A 101 4.59 1.81 18.70
C THR A 101 5.81 1.05 19.20
N GLY A 102 6.97 1.76 19.30
CA GLY A 102 8.21 1.22 19.86
C GLY A 102 9.14 0.57 18.82
N GLY A 103 9.04 0.98 17.58
CA GLY A 103 9.74 0.37 16.45
C GLY A 103 8.86 -0.68 15.77
N VAL A 104 8.33 -0.29 14.62
CA VAL A 104 7.34 -1.07 13.87
C VAL A 104 7.96 -1.60 12.60
N THR A 105 7.67 -2.86 12.30
CA THR A 105 8.00 -3.49 11.02
C THR A 105 6.72 -3.99 10.35
N VAL A 106 6.49 -3.57 9.11
CA VAL A 106 5.40 -4.02 8.25
C VAL A 106 6.01 -4.84 7.11
N VAL A 107 5.48 -6.03 6.87
CA VAL A 107 5.96 -6.94 5.80
C VAL A 107 4.78 -7.42 4.99
N LYS A 108 4.92 -7.41 3.67
CA LYS A 108 4.00 -8.08 2.74
C LYS A 108 4.77 -8.55 1.50
N GLY A 109 4.83 -9.86 1.30
CA GLY A 109 5.68 -10.45 0.25
C GLY A 109 7.13 -10.01 0.40
N ASP A 110 7.70 -9.45 -0.67
CA ASP A 110 9.08 -8.96 -0.73
C ASP A 110 9.25 -7.51 -0.23
N GLU A 111 8.19 -6.91 0.29
CA GLU A 111 8.20 -5.53 0.74
C GLU A 111 8.32 -5.47 2.26
N THR A 112 9.18 -4.60 2.73
CA THR A 112 9.37 -4.34 4.16
C THR A 112 9.41 -2.85 4.40
N ALA A 113 8.55 -2.37 5.29
CA ALA A 113 8.58 -1.01 5.80
C ALA A 113 8.90 -1.02 7.30
N LYS A 114 9.75 -0.09 7.74
CA LYS A 114 10.10 0.12 9.15
C LYS A 114 9.84 1.56 9.53
N GLY A 115 9.55 1.80 10.81
CA GLY A 115 9.34 3.14 11.36
C GLY A 115 9.20 3.09 12.89
N ASN A 116 9.15 4.23 13.55
CA ASN A 116 9.00 4.27 15.01
C ASN A 116 7.55 3.96 15.44
N VAL A 117 6.60 4.46 14.65
CA VAL A 117 5.16 4.34 14.87
C VAL A 117 4.48 3.97 13.57
N ALA A 118 3.45 3.14 13.61
CA ALA A 118 2.55 2.89 12.50
C ALA A 118 1.10 2.96 12.95
N ILE A 119 0.26 3.49 12.08
CA ILE A 119 -1.19 3.55 12.22
C ILE A 119 -1.78 2.85 11.00
N TYR A 120 -2.55 1.80 11.22
CA TYR A 120 -3.34 1.15 10.19
C TYR A 120 -4.81 1.51 10.39
N ASP A 121 -5.36 2.32 9.51
CA ASP A 121 -6.77 2.65 9.40
C ASP A 121 -7.40 1.61 8.46
N LEU A 122 -8.14 0.66 9.01
CA LEU A 122 -8.71 -0.45 8.26
C LEU A 122 -9.88 0.03 7.38
N ASP A 123 -10.67 0.99 7.86
CA ASP A 123 -11.81 1.54 7.12
C ASP A 123 -11.36 2.25 5.85
N ARG A 124 -10.28 3.04 5.95
CA ARG A 124 -9.68 3.74 4.82
C ARG A 124 -8.67 2.91 4.03
N ARG A 125 -8.24 1.77 4.60
CA ARG A 125 -7.19 0.91 4.06
C ARG A 125 -5.87 1.64 3.87
N LEU A 126 -5.52 2.47 4.84
CA LEU A 126 -4.31 3.29 4.84
C LEU A 126 -3.37 2.88 5.97
N ILE A 127 -2.09 2.66 5.65
CA ILE A 127 -1.03 2.51 6.64
C ILE A 127 -0.19 3.78 6.62
N THR A 128 -0.08 4.46 7.76
CA THR A 128 0.79 5.61 7.94
C THR A 128 1.90 5.24 8.90
N MET A 129 3.16 5.40 8.50
CA MET A 129 4.32 5.20 9.35
C MET A 129 5.06 6.52 9.54
N VAL A 130 5.60 6.72 10.74
CA VAL A 130 6.28 7.97 11.12
C VAL A 130 7.54 7.68 11.93
N GLY A 131 8.58 8.49 11.69
CA GLY A 131 9.86 8.46 12.39
C GLY A 131 10.79 7.36 11.86
N ASN A 132 11.95 7.77 11.36
CA ASN A 132 13.01 6.90 10.84
C ASN A 132 12.46 5.85 9.83
N VAL A 133 11.64 6.34 8.91
CA VAL A 133 11.00 5.45 7.95
C VAL A 133 12.00 4.90 6.95
N GLU A 134 11.94 3.60 6.75
CA GLU A 134 12.71 2.86 5.75
C GLU A 134 11.75 1.96 4.97
N LEU A 135 11.71 2.08 3.65
CA LEU A 135 10.96 1.22 2.75
C LEU A 135 11.93 0.44 1.86
N ARG A 136 11.82 -0.87 1.87
CA ARG A 136 12.55 -1.79 0.98
C ARG A 136 11.57 -2.54 0.09
N GLN A 137 11.84 -2.54 -1.20
CA GLN A 137 11.01 -3.17 -2.20
C GLN A 137 11.87 -3.62 -3.38
N ARG A 138 11.91 -4.93 -3.64
CA ARG A 138 12.59 -5.52 -4.84
C ARG A 138 13.98 -4.94 -5.12
N GLY A 139 14.82 -4.81 -4.11
CA GLY A 139 16.16 -4.23 -4.24
C GLY A 139 16.22 -2.70 -4.18
N ASN A 140 15.09 -2.02 -4.19
CA ASN A 140 15.01 -0.58 -3.98
C ASN A 140 14.94 -0.26 -2.49
N HIS A 141 15.53 0.86 -2.11
CA HIS A 141 15.58 1.31 -0.74
C HIS A 141 15.31 2.81 -0.66
N LEU A 142 14.30 3.19 0.14
CA LEU A 142 13.93 4.59 0.40
C LEU A 142 13.98 4.87 1.90
N ARG A 143 14.41 6.05 2.27
CA ARG A 143 14.39 6.57 3.64
C ARG A 143 13.73 7.92 3.70
N GLY A 144 12.94 8.15 4.76
CA GLY A 144 12.25 9.41 4.98
C GLY A 144 11.77 9.56 6.41
N GLY A 145 10.97 10.58 6.65
CA GLY A 145 10.37 10.83 7.97
C GLY A 145 8.96 10.26 8.09
N ARG A 146 8.24 10.14 6.97
CA ARG A 146 6.86 9.62 6.91
C ARG A 146 6.67 8.76 5.67
N LEU A 147 5.91 7.69 5.82
CA LEU A 147 5.43 6.83 4.73
C LEU A 147 3.92 6.70 4.84
N VAL A 148 3.22 6.85 3.74
CA VAL A 148 1.79 6.52 3.62
C VAL A 148 1.64 5.45 2.54
N ILE A 149 0.99 4.35 2.89
CA ILE A 149 0.67 3.25 1.98
C ILE A 149 -0.84 3.18 1.82
N ASP A 150 -1.33 3.33 0.62
CA ASP A 150 -2.73 3.13 0.25
C ASP A 150 -2.89 1.70 -0.28
N LEU A 151 -3.58 0.85 0.50
CA LEU A 151 -3.79 -0.56 0.18
C LEU A 151 -4.84 -0.78 -0.92
N ASN A 152 -5.68 0.24 -1.22
CA ASN A 152 -6.63 0.17 -2.32
C ASN A 152 -5.92 0.31 -3.67
N THR A 153 -4.98 1.25 -3.74
CA THR A 153 -4.26 1.58 -4.98
C THR A 153 -2.88 0.95 -5.07
N GLY A 154 -2.35 0.44 -3.94
CA GLY A 154 -0.98 -0.03 -3.81
C GLY A 154 0.07 1.09 -3.86
N ARG A 155 -0.36 2.33 -3.70
CA ARG A 155 0.53 3.49 -3.75
C ARG A 155 1.25 3.67 -2.42
N ALA A 156 2.56 3.82 -2.47
CA ALA A 156 3.40 4.20 -1.34
C ALA A 156 4.01 5.58 -1.58
N THR A 157 3.82 6.50 -0.63
CA THR A 157 4.39 7.85 -0.68
C THR A 157 5.32 8.04 0.51
N VAL A 158 6.56 8.41 0.25
CA VAL A 158 7.57 8.71 1.28
C VAL A 158 7.83 10.21 1.30
N ASP A 159 7.71 10.82 2.47
CA ASP A 159 8.01 12.22 2.72
C ASP A 159 9.25 12.36 3.62
N GLY A 160 10.09 13.35 3.34
CA GLY A 160 11.29 13.62 4.15
C GLY A 160 10.96 14.16 5.54
N ARG A 161 9.83 14.84 5.70
CA ARG A 161 9.38 15.42 6.97
C ARG A 161 8.43 14.44 7.67
N GLY A 162 8.89 13.85 8.75
CA GLY A 162 8.06 13.10 9.68
C GLY A 162 7.83 13.95 10.91
N ALA A 163 6.67 14.58 11.02
CA ALA A 163 6.28 15.25 12.25
C ALA A 163 5.67 14.22 13.22
N ALA A 164 6.51 13.37 13.83
CA ALA A 164 6.12 12.79 15.10
C ALA A 164 6.49 13.81 16.17
N ARG A 165 5.50 14.33 16.89
CA ARG A 165 5.75 15.02 18.17
C ARG A 165 5.88 13.97 19.25
N GLY A 166 6.95 14.06 20.03
CA GLY A 166 7.09 13.27 21.24
C GLY A 166 5.99 13.57 22.25
N PRO A 167 5.85 12.79 23.32
CA PRO A 167 4.89 13.04 24.41
C PRO A 167 5.07 14.42 25.07
N ASP A 168 6.24 15.02 24.91
CA ASP A 168 6.68 16.36 25.36
C ASP A 168 6.32 17.49 24.38
N GLY A 169 5.62 17.17 23.26
CA GLY A 169 5.23 18.15 22.25
C GLY A 169 6.35 18.61 21.31
N ASN A 170 7.59 18.16 21.54
CA ASN A 170 8.74 18.49 20.70
C ASN A 170 8.76 17.63 19.43
N PRO A 171 9.15 18.19 18.26
CA PRO A 171 9.33 17.39 17.06
C PRO A 171 10.43 16.34 17.30
N VAL A 172 10.07 15.05 17.23
CA VAL A 172 11.07 13.99 17.17
C VAL A 172 11.82 14.18 15.85
N GLN A 173 13.09 14.54 15.94
CA GLN A 173 13.95 14.65 14.76
C GLN A 173 14.12 13.26 14.15
N GLY A 174 13.23 12.93 13.21
CA GLY A 174 13.40 11.79 12.31
C GLY A 174 14.49 12.16 11.31
N GLY A 175 15.66 11.54 11.44
CA GLY A 175 16.85 11.80 10.65
C GLY A 175 16.57 11.83 9.15
N THR A 176 17.20 12.70 8.47
CA THR A 176 17.42 13.01 7.05
C THR A 176 17.12 14.47 6.72
N GLY A 177 17.00 15.38 7.72
CA GLY A 177 16.91 16.82 7.46
C GLY A 177 15.74 17.24 6.53
N GLY A 178 14.62 16.50 6.56
CA GLY A 178 13.45 16.79 5.73
C GLY A 178 13.54 16.36 4.27
N ARG A 179 14.52 15.51 3.93
CA ARG A 179 14.72 14.97 2.56
C ARG A 179 14.41 13.47 2.52
N VAL A 180 13.93 13.02 1.38
CA VAL A 180 13.86 11.58 1.04
C VAL A 180 15.17 11.20 0.37
N THR A 181 15.75 10.08 0.80
CA THR A 181 16.93 9.49 0.16
C THR A 181 16.62 8.07 -0.26
N GLY A 182 17.26 7.59 -1.30
CA GLY A 182 17.02 6.22 -1.77
C GLY A 182 18.01 5.75 -2.82
N THR A 183 18.01 4.44 -3.03
CA THR A 183 18.75 3.75 -4.08
C THR A 183 17.78 2.90 -4.88
N PHE A 184 17.86 2.99 -6.19
CA PHE A 184 17.10 2.16 -7.13
C PHE A 184 18.05 1.27 -7.89
N SER A 185 17.72 -0.04 -7.93
CA SER A 185 18.45 -1.00 -8.77
C SER A 185 17.97 -0.88 -10.20
N VAL A 186 18.89 -0.64 -11.14
CA VAL A 186 18.62 -0.64 -12.58
C VAL A 186 19.01 -2.02 -13.11
N PRO A 187 18.09 -2.80 -13.71
CA PRO A 187 18.43 -4.07 -14.35
C PRO A 187 19.42 -3.85 -15.50
N GLU A 188 20.48 -4.66 -15.56
CA GLU A 188 21.35 -4.68 -16.74
C GLU A 188 20.56 -5.11 -17.98
N ARG A 189 20.61 -4.31 -19.04
CA ARG A 189 20.11 -4.74 -20.36
C ARG A 189 21.06 -5.81 -20.88
N LYS A 190 20.58 -7.05 -20.97
CA LYS A 190 21.28 -8.06 -21.78
C LYS A 190 21.27 -7.57 -23.23
N GLN A 191 22.46 -7.31 -23.76
CA GLN A 191 22.70 -7.08 -25.21
C GLN A 191 22.53 -8.39 -25.95
#